data_eb7b6e478503a14c1055945fb56ed0db
#
_entry.id   eb7b6e478503a14c1055945fb56ed0db
#
_cell.length_a   1.000
_cell.length_b   1.000
_cell.length_c   1.000
_cell.angle_alpha   90.00
_cell.angle_beta   90.00
_cell.angle_gamma   90.00
#
_symmetry.space_group_name_H-M   'P 1'
#
loop_
_entity.id
_entity.type
_entity.pdbx_description
1 polymer ?
#
loop_
_entity_poly.entity_id
_entity_poly.type
_entity_poly.pdbx_seq_one_letter_code
_entity_poly.pdbx_strand_id
1 'polypeptide(L)'
;MGLDFHDESMLQRALTHRSYLNENPDYLYDDNERLEFLGDAVLDFVVGEYLYERFPEKDEGTLTSLRAALVCTQSLSQFANQIQLGDHLLLGRGEAEGGGRRRPAVLCGAFEALIGALYLDLGLERVRAFIMPMFEPALDNILQNNLDRDPKSVLQELSQAYLGHTPRYQTVSTRGPDHDRLFTVAVMINGVTYGKGEGRSKQASAQAAAAEAIEQLEAMLNAPVVRVPEGAEFEIPASEEWVAATKET
;
A
#
# COMPACT_ATOMS: atom_id res chain seq x y z
N MET A 1 24.96 9.99 -4.84
CA MET A 1 24.53 8.85 -4.01
C MET A 1 25.61 8.38 -3.02
N GLY A 2 26.88 8.66 -3.19
CA GLY A 2 27.98 8.22 -2.30
C GLY A 2 28.12 6.70 -2.19
N LEU A 3 27.75 5.98 -3.25
CA LEU A 3 27.90 4.54 -3.38
C LEU A 3 29.15 4.26 -4.20
N ASP A 4 30.20 3.81 -3.56
CA ASP A 4 31.47 3.46 -4.21
C ASP A 4 31.44 1.94 -4.45
N PHE A 5 30.96 1.53 -5.62
CA PHE A 5 31.01 0.13 -6.06
C PHE A 5 32.44 -0.31 -6.32
N HIS A 6 32.80 -1.52 -5.89
CA HIS A 6 34.06 -2.17 -6.25
C HIS A 6 34.01 -2.68 -7.69
N ASP A 7 32.88 -3.21 -8.11
CA ASP A 7 32.56 -3.65 -9.46
C ASP A 7 31.51 -2.75 -10.10
N GLU A 8 31.94 -1.80 -10.93
CA GLU A 8 31.05 -0.89 -11.65
C GLU A 8 30.07 -1.63 -12.58
N SER A 9 30.38 -2.86 -13.00
CA SER A 9 29.49 -3.65 -13.84
C SER A 9 28.17 -3.98 -13.12
N MET A 10 28.19 -4.14 -11.81
CA MET A 10 26.99 -4.38 -11.01
C MET A 10 26.03 -3.19 -11.06
N LEU A 11 26.57 -1.96 -10.96
CA LEU A 11 25.77 -0.75 -11.10
C LEU A 11 25.22 -0.60 -12.52
N GLN A 12 26.04 -0.86 -13.54
CA GLN A 12 25.59 -0.80 -14.94
C GLN A 12 24.42 -1.77 -15.20
N ARG A 13 24.53 -2.99 -14.71
CA ARG A 13 23.44 -3.98 -14.81
C ARG A 13 22.19 -3.54 -14.07
N ALA A 14 22.31 -3.04 -12.83
CA ALA A 14 21.17 -2.56 -12.06
C ALA A 14 20.41 -1.42 -12.75
N LEU A 15 21.12 -0.57 -13.51
CA LEU A 15 20.54 0.54 -14.25
C LEU A 15 20.05 0.15 -15.66
N THR A 16 20.29 -1.07 -16.13
CA THR A 16 19.92 -1.51 -17.47
C THR A 16 18.57 -2.22 -17.48
N HIS A 17 17.54 -1.56 -17.98
CA HIS A 17 16.23 -2.17 -18.18
C HIS A 17 16.23 -3.04 -19.45
N ARG A 18 15.47 -4.15 -19.43
CA ARG A 18 15.37 -5.09 -20.58
C ARG A 18 15.05 -4.42 -21.92
N SER A 19 14.27 -3.33 -21.92
CA SER A 19 13.92 -2.62 -23.15
C SER A 19 15.14 -2.01 -23.84
N TYR A 20 16.18 -1.65 -23.09
CA TYR A 20 17.42 -1.13 -23.63
C TYR A 20 18.18 -2.18 -24.45
N LEU A 21 18.24 -3.42 -23.93
CA LEU A 21 18.92 -4.53 -24.64
C LEU A 21 18.20 -4.92 -25.94
N ASN A 22 16.88 -4.79 -26.01
CA ASN A 22 16.15 -5.05 -27.25
C ASN A 22 16.56 -4.12 -28.40
N GLU A 23 17.02 -2.91 -28.08
CA GLU A 23 17.49 -1.91 -29.06
C GLU A 23 19.03 -1.88 -29.20
N ASN A 24 19.75 -2.48 -28.24
CA ASN A 24 21.20 -2.48 -28.16
C ASN A 24 21.74 -3.91 -27.94
N PRO A 25 21.62 -4.83 -28.90
CA PRO A 25 21.96 -6.25 -28.72
C PRO A 25 23.44 -6.49 -28.46
N ASP A 26 24.30 -5.56 -28.84
CA ASP A 26 25.78 -5.63 -28.62
C ASP A 26 26.20 -5.00 -27.28
N TYR A 27 25.26 -4.62 -26.42
CA TYR A 27 25.58 -4.08 -25.10
C TYR A 27 26.24 -5.15 -24.22
N LEU A 28 27.27 -4.74 -23.49
CA LEU A 28 28.17 -5.69 -22.80
C LEU A 28 27.53 -6.39 -21.59
N TYR A 29 26.54 -5.75 -20.94
CA TYR A 29 25.97 -6.21 -19.68
C TYR A 29 24.54 -6.73 -19.86
N ASP A 30 24.13 -7.65 -18.99
CA ASP A 30 22.75 -8.13 -18.88
C ASP A 30 21.81 -7.02 -18.37
N ASP A 31 20.50 -7.26 -18.46
CA ASP A 31 19.49 -6.44 -17.82
C ASP A 31 19.45 -6.63 -16.28
N ASN A 32 18.57 -5.86 -15.65
CA ASN A 32 18.45 -5.81 -14.21
C ASN A 32 17.51 -6.85 -13.61
N GLU A 33 16.75 -7.63 -14.38
CA GLU A 33 15.69 -8.53 -13.87
C GLU A 33 16.22 -9.52 -12.80
N ARG A 34 17.42 -10.07 -12.98
CA ARG A 34 18.00 -10.99 -11.99
C ARG A 34 18.47 -10.30 -10.71
N LEU A 35 18.92 -9.06 -10.83
CA LEU A 35 19.29 -8.24 -9.67
C LEU A 35 18.03 -7.77 -8.91
N GLU A 36 16.96 -7.41 -9.63
CA GLU A 36 15.64 -7.13 -9.10
C GLU A 36 15.13 -8.29 -8.23
N PHE A 37 15.11 -9.50 -8.78
CA PHE A 37 14.70 -10.72 -8.05
C PHE A 37 15.49 -10.90 -6.74
N LEU A 38 16.82 -10.69 -6.78
CA LEU A 38 17.65 -10.82 -5.58
C LEU A 38 17.40 -9.68 -4.59
N GLY A 39 17.29 -8.47 -5.12
CA GLY A 39 17.09 -7.26 -4.32
C GLY A 39 15.77 -7.24 -3.55
N ASP A 40 14.70 -7.72 -4.17
CA ASP A 40 13.41 -7.92 -3.51
C ASP A 40 13.56 -8.82 -2.26
N ALA A 41 14.20 -9.98 -2.40
CA ALA A 41 14.46 -10.89 -1.28
C ALA A 41 15.36 -10.28 -0.19
N VAL A 42 16.37 -9.48 -0.57
CA VAL A 42 17.26 -8.78 0.37
C VAL A 42 16.51 -7.69 1.13
N LEU A 43 15.66 -6.92 0.44
CA LEU A 43 14.80 -5.90 1.06
C LEU A 43 13.84 -6.53 2.07
N ASP A 44 13.14 -7.59 1.67
CA ASP A 44 12.22 -8.31 2.56
C ASP A 44 12.92 -8.81 3.82
N PHE A 45 14.13 -9.36 3.68
CA PHE A 45 14.93 -9.81 4.82
C PHE A 45 15.34 -8.65 5.73
N VAL A 46 15.96 -7.60 5.18
CA VAL A 46 16.50 -6.47 5.97
C VAL A 46 15.37 -5.72 6.69
N VAL A 47 14.26 -5.48 6.00
CA VAL A 47 13.09 -4.82 6.60
C VAL A 47 12.44 -5.71 7.65
N GLY A 48 12.31 -7.01 7.38
CA GLY A 48 11.77 -7.96 8.35
C GLY A 48 12.57 -8.01 9.63
N GLU A 49 13.89 -8.10 9.54
CA GLU A 49 14.79 -8.08 10.68
C GLU A 49 14.70 -6.76 11.47
N TYR A 50 14.75 -5.63 10.77
CA TYR A 50 14.61 -4.30 11.38
C TYR A 50 13.28 -4.15 12.15
N LEU A 51 12.15 -4.56 11.56
CA LEU A 51 10.84 -4.49 12.22
C LEU A 51 10.76 -5.43 13.42
N TYR A 52 11.32 -6.63 13.31
CA TYR A 52 11.37 -7.60 14.40
C TYR A 52 12.12 -7.05 15.61
N GLU A 53 13.27 -6.42 15.40
CA GLU A 53 14.07 -5.82 16.48
C GLU A 53 13.40 -4.54 17.04
N ARG A 54 12.78 -3.75 16.18
CA ARG A 54 12.18 -2.45 16.54
C ARG A 54 10.89 -2.59 17.34
N PHE A 55 10.12 -3.66 17.12
CA PHE A 55 8.79 -3.87 17.70
C PHE A 55 8.64 -5.27 18.31
N PRO A 56 9.35 -5.56 19.42
CA PRO A 56 9.30 -6.87 20.04
C PRO A 56 7.93 -7.24 20.63
N GLU A 57 7.04 -6.25 20.80
CA GLU A 57 5.69 -6.43 21.33
C GLU A 57 4.63 -6.69 20.25
N LYS A 58 4.96 -6.51 18.96
CA LYS A 58 3.99 -6.69 17.86
C LYS A 58 3.92 -8.14 17.41
N ASP A 59 2.71 -8.56 17.04
CA ASP A 59 2.47 -9.88 16.46
C ASP A 59 2.97 -9.99 15.00
N GLU A 60 3.06 -11.21 14.49
CA GLU A 60 3.53 -11.53 13.14
C GLU A 60 2.68 -10.84 12.05
N GLY A 61 1.36 -10.78 12.24
CA GLY A 61 0.45 -10.15 11.29
C GLY A 61 0.73 -8.65 11.13
N THR A 62 0.92 -7.95 12.25
CA THR A 62 1.28 -6.51 12.26
C THR A 62 2.64 -6.28 11.61
N LEU A 63 3.66 -7.09 11.94
CA LEU A 63 4.98 -6.96 11.32
C LEU A 63 4.94 -7.22 9.82
N THR A 64 4.14 -8.18 9.37
CA THR A 64 3.93 -8.47 7.94
C THR A 64 3.26 -7.31 7.21
N SER A 65 2.25 -6.67 7.83
CA SER A 65 1.57 -5.50 7.27
C SER A 65 2.51 -4.30 7.16
N LEU A 66 3.31 -4.02 8.18
CA LEU A 66 4.31 -2.95 8.17
C LEU A 66 5.37 -3.18 7.09
N ARG A 67 5.89 -4.42 6.96
CA ARG A 67 6.82 -4.79 5.91
C ARG A 67 6.20 -4.54 4.53
N ALA A 68 5.00 -5.06 4.28
CA ALA A 68 4.31 -4.89 3.00
C ALA A 68 4.09 -3.40 2.65
N ALA A 69 3.79 -2.54 3.63
CA ALA A 69 3.64 -1.11 3.41
C ALA A 69 4.98 -0.42 3.05
N LEU A 70 6.10 -0.87 3.63
CA LEU A 70 7.44 -0.32 3.36
C LEU A 70 8.01 -0.76 2.02
N VAL A 71 7.81 -2.03 1.62
CA VAL A 71 8.41 -2.60 0.40
C VAL A 71 7.43 -2.68 -0.77
N CYS A 72 6.27 -2.03 -0.70
CA CYS A 72 5.35 -1.98 -1.84
C CYS A 72 5.89 -1.11 -2.99
N THR A 73 5.38 -1.35 -4.19
CA THR A 73 5.75 -0.59 -5.41
C THR A 73 5.69 0.92 -5.20
N GLN A 74 4.69 1.42 -4.47
CA GLN A 74 4.53 2.85 -4.21
C GLN A 74 5.69 3.39 -3.37
N SER A 75 6.04 2.72 -2.27
CA SER A 75 7.11 3.14 -1.37
C SER A 75 8.48 3.05 -2.04
N LEU A 76 8.79 1.91 -2.69
CA LEU A 76 10.07 1.73 -3.38
C LEU A 76 10.25 2.71 -4.54
N SER A 77 9.20 3.02 -5.29
CA SER A 77 9.26 4.05 -6.34
C SER A 77 9.49 5.45 -5.79
N GLN A 78 8.99 5.76 -4.59
CA GLN A 78 9.29 7.02 -3.92
C GLN A 78 10.76 7.10 -3.50
N PHE A 79 11.33 6.03 -2.95
CA PHE A 79 12.75 5.97 -2.62
C PHE A 79 13.64 6.10 -3.86
N ALA A 80 13.27 5.44 -4.96
CA ALA A 80 13.93 5.61 -6.26
C ALA A 80 13.91 7.08 -6.73
N ASN A 81 12.78 7.78 -6.55
CA ASN A 81 12.67 9.20 -6.88
C ASN A 81 13.53 10.09 -5.98
N GLN A 82 13.61 9.80 -4.67
CA GLN A 82 14.47 10.56 -3.74
C GLN A 82 15.93 10.57 -4.17
N ILE A 83 16.41 9.48 -4.75
CA ILE A 83 17.78 9.34 -5.25
C ILE A 83 17.90 9.66 -6.76
N GLN A 84 16.82 10.12 -7.41
CA GLN A 84 16.75 10.44 -8.83
C GLN A 84 17.15 9.26 -9.75
N LEU A 85 16.87 8.03 -9.32
CA LEU A 85 17.29 6.80 -9.99
C LEU A 85 16.81 6.74 -11.44
N GLY A 86 15.57 7.22 -11.70
CA GLY A 86 14.97 7.22 -13.03
C GLY A 86 15.77 7.97 -14.10
N ASP A 87 16.52 9.01 -13.70
CA ASP A 87 17.35 9.80 -14.64
C ASP A 87 18.57 9.03 -15.13
N HIS A 88 19.01 8.02 -14.38
CA HIS A 88 20.17 7.20 -14.68
C HIS A 88 19.84 5.89 -15.41
N LEU A 89 18.55 5.53 -15.54
CA LEU A 89 18.15 4.27 -16.18
C LEU A 89 18.47 4.26 -17.67
N LEU A 90 19.03 3.15 -18.13
CA LEU A 90 19.17 2.80 -19.54
C LEU A 90 17.86 2.14 -20.00
N LEU A 91 17.06 2.86 -20.76
CA LEU A 91 15.78 2.44 -21.30
C LEU A 91 15.81 2.43 -22.81
N GLY A 92 15.12 1.51 -23.46
CA GLY A 92 14.81 1.62 -24.87
C GLY A 92 13.99 2.88 -25.17
N ARG A 93 14.08 3.38 -26.40
CA ARG A 93 13.47 4.64 -26.82
C ARG A 93 11.96 4.66 -26.57
N GLY A 94 11.27 3.58 -26.97
CA GLY A 94 9.82 3.47 -26.75
C GLY A 94 9.42 3.51 -25.28
N GLU A 95 10.19 2.85 -24.41
CA GLU A 95 9.95 2.85 -22.96
C GLU A 95 10.20 4.25 -22.35
N ALA A 96 11.30 4.90 -22.76
CA ALA A 96 11.66 6.24 -22.30
C ALA A 96 10.61 7.29 -22.72
N GLU A 97 10.21 7.30 -24.02
CA GLU A 97 9.18 8.18 -24.56
C GLU A 97 7.79 7.92 -23.94
N GLY A 98 7.49 6.66 -23.59
CA GLY A 98 6.29 6.24 -22.85
C GLY A 98 6.26 6.59 -21.37
N GLY A 99 7.25 7.38 -20.87
CA GLY A 99 7.31 7.83 -19.48
C GLY A 99 7.89 6.80 -18.51
N GLY A 100 8.60 5.78 -19.00
CA GLY A 100 9.19 4.70 -18.20
C GLY A 100 10.06 5.18 -17.05
N ARG A 101 10.84 6.27 -17.25
CA ARG A 101 11.69 6.87 -16.20
C ARG A 101 10.94 7.32 -14.93
N ARG A 102 9.64 7.53 -15.02
CA ARG A 102 8.76 7.99 -13.92
C ARG A 102 7.68 6.97 -13.57
N ARG A 103 7.63 5.84 -14.27
CA ARG A 103 6.63 4.81 -14.03
C ARG A 103 6.94 4.07 -12.74
N PRO A 104 6.02 4.01 -11.75
CA PRO A 104 6.29 3.40 -10.45
C PRO A 104 6.83 1.96 -10.53
N ALA A 105 6.29 1.12 -11.42
CA ALA A 105 6.77 -0.26 -11.56
C ALA A 105 8.24 -0.33 -12.06
N VAL A 106 8.63 0.53 -13.01
CA VAL A 106 10.02 0.57 -13.51
C VAL A 106 10.99 1.08 -12.44
N LEU A 107 10.57 2.10 -11.68
CA LEU A 107 11.35 2.66 -10.58
C LEU A 107 11.50 1.67 -9.42
N CYS A 108 10.45 0.92 -9.11
CA CYS A 108 10.46 -0.13 -8.09
C CYS A 108 11.49 -1.21 -8.46
N GLY A 109 11.35 -1.84 -9.64
CA GLY A 109 12.27 -2.89 -10.07
C GLY A 109 13.72 -2.40 -10.19
N ALA A 110 13.93 -1.16 -10.62
CA ALA A 110 15.27 -0.57 -10.66
C ALA A 110 15.85 -0.33 -9.26
N PHE A 111 15.03 0.05 -8.28
CA PHE A 111 15.47 0.20 -6.90
C PHE A 111 15.83 -1.15 -6.29
N GLU A 112 14.98 -2.16 -6.47
CA GLU A 112 15.28 -3.54 -6.06
C GLU A 112 16.56 -4.04 -6.71
N ALA A 113 16.75 -3.81 -8.00
CA ALA A 113 17.97 -4.20 -8.71
C ALA A 113 19.23 -3.50 -8.16
N LEU A 114 19.12 -2.21 -7.79
CA LEU A 114 20.20 -1.48 -7.12
C LEU A 114 20.55 -2.12 -5.77
N ILE A 115 19.55 -2.53 -4.98
CA ILE A 115 19.77 -3.23 -3.71
C ILE A 115 20.45 -4.58 -3.95
N GLY A 116 20.01 -5.35 -4.95
CA GLY A 116 20.65 -6.61 -5.33
C GLY A 116 22.12 -6.44 -5.72
N ALA A 117 22.44 -5.39 -6.49
CA ALA A 117 23.80 -5.04 -6.87
C ALA A 117 24.65 -4.62 -5.65
N LEU A 118 24.12 -3.76 -4.78
CA LEU A 118 24.77 -3.35 -3.53
C LEU A 118 25.08 -4.55 -2.64
N TYR A 119 24.12 -5.46 -2.50
CA TYR A 119 24.32 -6.66 -1.70
C TYR A 119 25.45 -7.55 -2.22
N LEU A 120 25.49 -7.80 -3.53
CA LEU A 120 26.52 -8.65 -4.14
C LEU A 120 27.91 -8.04 -4.07
N ASP A 121 28.01 -6.73 -4.23
CA ASP A 121 29.31 -6.04 -4.31
C ASP A 121 29.82 -5.61 -2.92
N LEU A 122 28.95 -5.10 -2.05
CA LEU A 122 29.32 -4.45 -0.79
C LEU A 122 28.77 -5.12 0.47
N GLY A 123 27.92 -6.14 0.31
CA GLY A 123 27.35 -6.91 1.42
C GLY A 123 26.18 -6.26 2.13
N LEU A 124 25.60 -7.01 3.08
CA LEU A 124 24.35 -6.68 3.76
C LEU A 124 24.43 -5.40 4.59
N GLU A 125 25.53 -5.18 5.30
CA GLU A 125 25.71 -4.00 6.16
C GLU A 125 25.67 -2.69 5.35
N ARG A 126 26.19 -2.73 4.12
CA ARG A 126 26.14 -1.57 3.24
C ARG A 126 24.74 -1.30 2.71
N VAL A 127 23.98 -2.36 2.43
CA VAL A 127 22.54 -2.25 2.10
C VAL A 127 21.79 -1.59 3.25
N ARG A 128 21.95 -2.06 4.50
CA ARG A 128 21.32 -1.48 5.68
C ARG A 128 21.62 0.03 5.79
N ALA A 129 22.90 0.38 5.76
CA ALA A 129 23.34 1.77 5.87
C ALA A 129 22.74 2.67 4.76
N PHE A 130 22.47 2.10 3.58
CA PHE A 130 21.89 2.82 2.46
C PHE A 130 20.38 3.03 2.61
N ILE A 131 19.63 1.99 3.03
CA ILE A 131 18.17 2.08 3.05
C ILE A 131 17.59 2.71 4.32
N MET A 132 18.22 2.54 5.49
CA MET A 132 17.67 3.01 6.77
C MET A 132 17.30 4.50 6.77
N PRO A 133 18.13 5.42 6.24
CA PRO A 133 17.77 6.85 6.20
C PRO A 133 16.49 7.17 5.42
N MET A 134 16.06 6.29 4.51
CA MET A 134 14.80 6.43 3.76
C MET A 134 13.65 5.70 4.45
N PHE A 135 13.93 4.55 5.05
CA PHE A 135 12.92 3.68 5.63
C PHE A 135 12.41 4.17 6.99
N GLU A 136 13.27 4.68 7.85
CA GLU A 136 12.86 5.18 9.17
C GLU A 136 11.80 6.29 9.08
N PRO A 137 11.98 7.37 8.27
CA PRO A 137 10.94 8.38 8.12
C PRO A 137 9.66 7.85 7.46
N ALA A 138 9.79 6.89 6.52
CA ALA A 138 8.64 6.27 5.88
C ALA A 138 7.84 5.41 6.89
N LEU A 139 8.52 4.65 7.73
CA LEU A 139 7.90 3.87 8.80
C LEU A 139 7.16 4.77 9.79
N ASP A 140 7.78 5.86 10.22
CA ASP A 140 7.13 6.83 11.11
C ASP A 140 5.86 7.41 10.50
N ASN A 141 5.89 7.73 9.21
CA ASN A 141 4.71 8.19 8.47
C ASN A 141 3.62 7.10 8.37
N ILE A 142 4.01 5.85 8.12
CA ILE A 142 3.08 4.69 8.08
C ILE A 142 2.38 4.54 9.43
N LEU A 143 3.14 4.57 10.53
CA LEU A 143 2.61 4.40 11.88
C LEU A 143 1.69 5.56 12.29
N GLN A 144 2.07 6.81 12.00
CA GLN A 144 1.27 7.98 12.34
C GLN A 144 -0.07 8.04 11.59
N ASN A 145 -0.09 7.53 10.36
CA ASN A 145 -1.27 7.57 9.50
C ASN A 145 -1.99 6.21 9.37
N ASN A 146 -1.60 5.19 10.14
CA ASN A 146 -2.13 3.82 10.08
C ASN A 146 -2.16 3.22 8.66
N LEU A 147 -1.14 3.54 7.83
CA LEU A 147 -1.07 3.12 6.43
C LEU A 147 -0.69 1.63 6.27
N ASP A 148 -0.29 0.96 7.33
CA ASP A 148 0.01 -0.48 7.41
C ASP A 148 -1.25 -1.35 7.52
N ARG A 149 -2.40 -0.74 7.85
CA ARG A 149 -3.64 -1.47 8.07
C ARG A 149 -4.50 -1.49 6.82
N ASP A 150 -4.85 -2.68 6.38
CA ASP A 150 -5.89 -2.85 5.35
C ASP A 150 -7.26 -2.51 5.95
N PRO A 151 -7.93 -1.44 5.50
CA PRO A 151 -9.22 -1.03 6.06
C PRO A 151 -10.26 -2.16 6.10
N LYS A 152 -10.25 -3.08 5.14
CA LYS A 152 -11.19 -4.21 5.13
C LYS A 152 -10.92 -5.20 6.26
N SER A 153 -9.64 -5.46 6.56
CA SER A 153 -9.24 -6.34 7.66
C SER A 153 -9.58 -5.71 9.01
N VAL A 154 -9.24 -4.43 9.19
CA VAL A 154 -9.60 -3.67 10.40
C VAL A 154 -11.12 -3.65 10.62
N LEU A 155 -11.90 -3.36 9.57
CA LEU A 155 -13.36 -3.37 9.68
C LEU A 155 -13.90 -4.76 10.04
N GLN A 156 -13.30 -5.82 9.50
CA GLN A 156 -13.71 -7.19 9.83
C GLN A 156 -13.47 -7.50 11.31
N GLU A 157 -12.31 -7.15 11.84
CA GLU A 157 -11.99 -7.32 13.28
C GLU A 157 -12.95 -6.53 14.16
N LEU A 158 -13.15 -5.23 13.88
CA LEU A 158 -14.04 -4.37 14.63
C LEU A 158 -15.48 -4.87 14.57
N SER A 159 -15.99 -5.21 13.39
CA SER A 159 -17.37 -5.66 13.24
C SER A 159 -17.61 -7.01 13.92
N GLN A 160 -16.63 -7.89 13.90
CA GLN A 160 -16.72 -9.18 14.59
C GLN A 160 -16.68 -8.99 16.12
N ALA A 161 -15.77 -8.14 16.60
CA ALA A 161 -15.61 -7.88 18.04
C ALA A 161 -16.83 -7.18 18.67
N TYR A 162 -17.38 -6.19 17.99
CA TYR A 162 -18.44 -5.33 18.57
C TYR A 162 -19.86 -5.67 18.10
N LEU A 163 -20.02 -6.19 16.88
CA LEU A 163 -21.32 -6.48 16.29
C LEU A 163 -21.58 -7.99 16.09
N GLY A 164 -20.56 -8.84 16.17
CA GLY A 164 -20.66 -10.28 15.97
C GLY A 164 -20.93 -10.69 14.51
N HIS A 165 -20.72 -9.80 13.54
CA HIS A 165 -21.05 -10.02 12.13
C HIS A 165 -19.89 -9.68 11.22
N THR A 166 -19.79 -10.38 10.08
CA THR A 166 -18.78 -10.14 9.04
C THR A 166 -19.27 -9.10 8.03
N PRO A 167 -18.45 -8.09 7.65
CA PRO A 167 -18.80 -7.11 6.63
C PRO A 167 -19.02 -7.75 5.26
N ARG A 168 -20.01 -7.26 4.51
CA ARG A 168 -20.28 -7.65 3.12
C ARG A 168 -20.18 -6.44 2.21
N TYR A 169 -19.48 -6.62 1.07
CA TYR A 169 -19.23 -5.55 0.09
C TYR A 169 -20.08 -5.77 -1.14
N GLN A 170 -20.80 -4.73 -1.57
CA GLN A 170 -21.64 -4.77 -2.76
C GLN A 170 -21.31 -3.58 -3.67
N THR A 171 -21.09 -3.84 -4.96
CA THR A 171 -20.99 -2.77 -5.96
C THR A 171 -22.37 -2.16 -6.18
N VAL A 172 -22.53 -0.88 -5.86
CA VAL A 172 -23.81 -0.16 -5.97
C VAL A 172 -23.95 0.53 -7.33
N SER A 173 -22.82 1.04 -7.87
CA SER A 173 -22.82 1.65 -9.19
C SER A 173 -21.46 1.50 -9.90
N THR A 174 -21.53 1.62 -11.22
CA THR A 174 -20.34 1.73 -12.08
C THR A 174 -20.62 2.83 -13.10
N ARG A 175 -19.74 3.84 -13.20
CA ARG A 175 -19.89 4.99 -14.08
C ARG A 175 -18.63 5.21 -14.92
N GLY A 176 -18.76 5.87 -16.05
CA GLY A 176 -17.65 6.23 -16.94
C GLY A 176 -17.37 5.21 -18.04
N PRO A 177 -16.55 5.60 -19.04
CA PRO A 177 -16.13 4.73 -20.14
C PRO A 177 -15.18 3.65 -19.67
N ASP A 178 -14.95 2.61 -20.48
CA ASP A 178 -14.16 1.42 -20.14
C ASP A 178 -12.73 1.72 -19.64
N HIS A 179 -12.13 2.79 -20.16
CA HIS A 179 -10.77 3.21 -19.80
C HIS A 179 -10.69 4.15 -18.59
N ASP A 180 -11.85 4.63 -18.07
CA ASP A 180 -11.92 5.50 -16.90
C ASP A 180 -13.20 5.18 -16.08
N ARG A 181 -13.35 3.92 -15.70
CA ARG A 181 -14.46 3.45 -14.88
C ARG A 181 -14.29 3.87 -13.44
N LEU A 182 -15.35 4.42 -12.86
CA LEU A 182 -15.48 4.68 -11.44
C LEU A 182 -16.49 3.69 -10.85
N PHE A 183 -16.06 2.97 -9.82
CA PHE A 183 -16.88 2.02 -9.09
C PHE A 183 -17.30 2.64 -7.76
N THR A 184 -18.56 2.45 -7.38
CA THR A 184 -19.04 2.75 -6.03
C THR A 184 -19.38 1.43 -5.34
N VAL A 185 -18.79 1.21 -4.17
CA VAL A 185 -19.02 0.02 -3.34
C VAL A 185 -19.61 0.47 -2.01
N ALA A 186 -20.65 -0.23 -1.54
CA ALA A 186 -21.15 -0.12 -0.19
C ALA A 186 -20.68 -1.30 0.65
N VAL A 187 -20.38 -1.06 1.93
CA VAL A 187 -20.13 -2.10 2.92
C VAL A 187 -21.31 -2.18 3.88
N MET A 188 -21.78 -3.40 4.11
CA MET A 188 -22.94 -3.70 4.95
C MET A 188 -22.56 -4.67 6.05
N ILE A 189 -23.02 -4.42 7.26
CA ILE A 189 -22.89 -5.29 8.43
C ILE A 189 -24.30 -5.59 8.93
N ASN A 190 -24.67 -6.86 8.97
CA ASN A 190 -26.01 -7.31 9.36
C ASN A 190 -27.17 -6.59 8.60
N GLY A 191 -26.99 -6.34 7.29
CA GLY A 191 -28.00 -5.69 6.44
C GLY A 191 -28.05 -4.15 6.54
N VAL A 192 -27.28 -3.53 7.44
CA VAL A 192 -27.17 -2.06 7.57
C VAL A 192 -25.92 -1.59 6.83
N THR A 193 -26.03 -0.53 6.05
CA THR A 193 -24.89 0.10 5.37
C THR A 193 -24.11 0.97 6.36
N TYR A 194 -22.80 0.69 6.50
CA TYR A 194 -21.88 1.43 7.36
C TYR A 194 -20.90 2.32 6.60
N GLY A 195 -20.79 2.16 5.29
CA GLY A 195 -19.92 3.03 4.48
C GLY A 195 -20.08 2.78 2.99
N LYS A 196 -19.70 3.80 2.19
CA LYS A 196 -19.65 3.77 0.74
C LYS A 196 -18.32 4.34 0.28
N GLY A 197 -17.71 3.73 -0.73
CA GLY A 197 -16.44 4.20 -1.27
C GLY A 197 -16.43 4.21 -2.78
N GLU A 198 -15.75 5.19 -3.35
CA GLU A 198 -15.55 5.31 -4.79
C GLU A 198 -14.09 5.09 -5.16
N GLY A 199 -13.83 4.52 -6.33
CA GLY A 199 -12.48 4.27 -6.82
C GLY A 199 -12.44 3.76 -8.25
N ARG A 200 -11.26 3.80 -8.86
CA ARG A 200 -11.03 3.32 -10.24
C ARG A 200 -10.98 1.79 -10.36
N SER A 201 -11.07 1.07 -9.26
CA SER A 201 -11.22 -0.39 -9.21
C SER A 201 -12.19 -0.77 -8.09
N LYS A 202 -12.83 -1.95 -8.22
CA LYS A 202 -13.69 -2.49 -7.15
C LYS A 202 -12.94 -2.65 -5.83
N GLN A 203 -11.65 -3.00 -5.89
CA GLN A 203 -10.80 -3.14 -4.72
C GLN A 203 -10.60 -1.77 -4.03
N ALA A 204 -10.17 -0.75 -4.77
CA ALA A 204 -9.99 0.60 -4.22
C ALA A 204 -11.29 1.16 -3.63
N SER A 205 -12.43 0.95 -4.31
CA SER A 205 -13.74 1.37 -3.80
C SER A 205 -14.14 0.64 -2.51
N ALA A 206 -13.83 -0.66 -2.42
CA ALA A 206 -14.11 -1.44 -1.22
C ALA A 206 -13.22 -1.03 -0.03
N GLN A 207 -11.96 -0.67 -0.28
CA GLN A 207 -11.07 -0.10 0.74
C GLN A 207 -11.61 1.25 1.27
N ALA A 208 -12.01 2.15 0.36
CA ALA A 208 -12.59 3.44 0.73
C ALA A 208 -13.90 3.25 1.53
N ALA A 209 -14.77 2.31 1.13
CA ALA A 209 -15.99 2.00 1.86
C ALA A 209 -15.71 1.45 3.27
N ALA A 210 -14.66 0.62 3.41
CA ALA A 210 -14.25 0.10 4.70
C ALA A 210 -13.71 1.20 5.63
N ALA A 211 -12.91 2.13 5.10
CA ALA A 211 -12.37 3.25 5.85
C ALA A 211 -13.51 4.13 6.43
N GLU A 212 -14.49 4.50 5.59
CA GLU A 212 -15.67 5.25 6.06
C GLU A 212 -16.47 4.49 7.13
N ALA A 213 -16.63 3.18 6.96
CA ALA A 213 -17.33 2.35 7.93
C ALA A 213 -16.60 2.26 9.29
N ILE A 214 -15.26 2.25 9.29
CA ILE A 214 -14.46 2.28 10.52
C ILE A 214 -14.71 3.59 11.26
N GLU A 215 -14.63 4.73 10.57
CA GLU A 215 -14.91 6.05 11.18
C GLU A 215 -16.30 6.11 11.82
N GLN A 216 -17.32 5.58 11.13
CA GLN A 216 -18.68 5.52 11.66
C GLN A 216 -18.78 4.60 12.89
N LEU A 217 -18.17 3.42 12.86
CA LEU A 217 -18.17 2.50 14.00
C LEU A 217 -17.45 3.08 15.21
N GLU A 218 -16.28 3.69 15.01
CA GLU A 218 -15.53 4.33 16.09
C GLU A 218 -16.30 5.52 16.70
N ALA A 219 -16.97 6.32 15.87
CA ALA A 219 -17.84 7.39 16.35
C ALA A 219 -19.01 6.86 17.20
N MET A 220 -19.61 5.74 16.81
CA MET A 220 -20.67 5.08 17.56
C MET A 220 -20.17 4.51 18.90
N LEU A 221 -18.97 3.91 18.91
CA LEU A 221 -18.37 3.33 20.11
C LEU A 221 -17.88 4.40 21.10
N ASN A 222 -17.45 5.55 20.61
CA ASN A 222 -16.98 6.68 21.42
C ASN A 222 -18.11 7.66 21.80
N ALA A 223 -19.34 7.45 21.29
CA ALA A 223 -20.48 8.27 21.66
C ALA A 223 -20.76 8.16 23.17
N PRO A 224 -20.97 9.28 23.90
CA PRO A 224 -21.28 9.23 25.30
C PRO A 224 -22.58 8.43 25.51
N VAL A 225 -22.52 7.42 26.35
CA VAL A 225 -23.73 6.67 26.75
C VAL A 225 -24.65 7.64 27.44
N VAL A 226 -25.70 8.09 26.76
CA VAL A 226 -26.78 8.86 27.38
C VAL A 226 -27.50 7.89 28.32
N ARG A 227 -27.19 7.94 29.61
CA ARG A 227 -27.95 7.22 30.63
C ARG A 227 -29.35 7.83 30.65
N VAL A 228 -30.32 7.09 30.14
CA VAL A 228 -31.72 7.43 30.31
C VAL A 228 -32.02 7.35 31.82
N PRO A 229 -32.58 8.38 32.45
CA PRO A 229 -32.97 8.31 33.85
C PRO A 229 -33.92 7.14 34.07
N GLU A 230 -33.75 6.36 35.12
CA GLU A 230 -34.72 5.32 35.52
C GLU A 230 -36.08 5.96 35.70
N GLY A 231 -37.07 5.55 34.88
CA GLY A 231 -38.44 6.05 34.94
C GLY A 231 -38.87 6.92 33.76
N ALA A 232 -38.06 7.14 32.75
CA ALA A 232 -38.54 7.77 31.52
C ALA A 232 -39.33 6.77 30.68
N GLU A 233 -40.65 6.97 30.55
CA GLU A 233 -41.49 6.24 29.60
C GLU A 233 -41.14 6.72 28.19
N PHE A 234 -40.61 5.84 27.37
CA PHE A 234 -40.39 6.08 25.94
C PHE A 234 -41.64 5.60 25.20
N GLU A 235 -42.41 6.51 24.65
CA GLU A 235 -43.29 6.17 23.54
C GLU A 235 -42.43 5.85 22.32
N ILE A 236 -42.38 4.56 21.95
CA ILE A 236 -41.76 4.12 20.68
C ILE A 236 -42.72 4.60 19.59
N PRO A 237 -42.37 5.58 18.74
CA PRO A 237 -43.19 5.94 17.59
C PRO A 237 -43.40 4.71 16.73
N ALA A 238 -44.66 4.44 16.36
CA ALA A 238 -45.01 3.29 15.54
C ALA A 238 -44.18 3.27 14.26
N SER A 239 -43.73 2.09 13.86
CA SER A 239 -42.73 1.76 12.87
C SER A 239 -42.95 2.24 11.40
N GLU A 240 -43.89 3.15 11.17
CA GLU A 240 -44.24 3.60 9.81
C GLU A 240 -43.54 4.90 9.37
N GLU A 241 -42.98 5.71 10.26
CA GLU A 241 -42.33 6.97 9.88
C GLU A 241 -40.87 6.83 9.48
N TRP A 242 -40.18 5.73 9.82
CA TRP A 242 -38.76 5.49 9.44
C TRP A 242 -38.59 4.99 8.02
N VAL A 243 -39.65 4.51 7.38
CA VAL A 243 -39.61 4.00 5.99
C VAL A 243 -39.78 5.12 4.96
N ALA A 244 -40.29 6.28 5.35
CA ALA A 244 -40.54 7.40 4.44
C ALA A 244 -39.32 8.26 4.13
N ALA A 245 -38.32 8.34 5.04
CA ALA A 245 -37.13 9.19 4.87
C ALA A 245 -36.07 8.62 3.91
N THR A 246 -36.19 7.35 3.49
CA THR A 246 -35.23 6.70 2.57
C THR A 246 -35.72 6.58 1.13
N LYS A 247 -36.87 7.16 0.79
CA LYS A 247 -37.45 7.10 -0.57
C LYS A 247 -37.40 8.38 -1.37
N GLU A 248 -36.92 9.48 -0.81
CA GLU A 248 -36.70 10.73 -1.54
C GLU A 248 -35.25 11.19 -1.42
N THR A 249 -34.37 10.62 -2.25
CA THR A 249 -33.23 11.32 -2.89
C THR A 249 -32.59 10.37 -3.92
#